data_d5dd29e364e7f7f41addaa2a6040f4b6
#
_entry.id   d5dd29e364e7f7f41addaa2a6040f4b6
#
_cell.length_a   1.000
_cell.length_b   1.000
_cell.length_c   1.000
_cell.angle_alpha   90.00
_cell.angle_beta   90.00
_cell.angle_gamma   90.00
#
_symmetry.space_group_name_H-M   'P 1'
#
loop_
_entity.id
_entity.type
_entity.pdbx_description
1 polymer ?
#
loop_
_entity_poly.entity_id
_entity_poly.type
_entity_poly.pdbx_seq_one_letter_code
_entity_poly.pdbx_strand_id
1 'polypeptide(L)'
;MPETFHPNGALKSKYQYENGKLHGLLEVYFDNGSLESKRYYKDGELHGSIETFFRNGQLKSKGTYQNGKKCGPSSRYHPNGYTKSLNHYLDGQLHGPHRLFNTRGELIYTGVFRSGNLERKVL
;
A
#
# COMPACT_ATOMS: atom_id res chain seq x y z
N MET A 1 -14.58 -19.11 -5.95
CA MET A 1 -14.02 -17.79 -5.72
C MET A 1 -14.23 -16.92 -6.95
N PRO A 2 -14.77 -15.70 -6.78
CA PRO A 2 -14.90 -14.80 -7.92
C PRO A 2 -13.53 -14.45 -8.51
N GLU A 3 -13.48 -14.43 -9.83
CA GLU A 3 -12.26 -14.11 -10.57
C GLU A 3 -12.63 -13.23 -11.76
N THR A 4 -11.72 -12.33 -12.13
CA THR A 4 -11.84 -11.54 -13.37
C THR A 4 -10.60 -11.77 -14.22
N PHE A 5 -10.69 -11.44 -15.49
CA PHE A 5 -9.63 -11.73 -16.46
C PHE A 5 -9.32 -10.51 -17.32
N HIS A 6 -8.05 -10.38 -17.70
CA HIS A 6 -7.59 -9.41 -18.69
C HIS A 6 -8.07 -9.83 -20.08
N PRO A 7 -8.11 -8.89 -21.06
CA PRO A 7 -8.45 -9.24 -22.45
C PRO A 7 -7.59 -10.33 -23.05
N ASN A 8 -6.33 -10.50 -22.60
CA ASN A 8 -5.44 -11.56 -23.10
C ASN A 8 -5.70 -12.91 -22.44
N GLY A 9 -6.70 -13.03 -21.57
CA GLY A 9 -7.06 -14.27 -20.89
C GLY A 9 -6.33 -14.50 -19.57
N ALA A 10 -5.35 -13.68 -19.23
CA ALA A 10 -4.65 -13.81 -17.95
C ALA A 10 -5.53 -13.38 -16.80
N LEU A 11 -5.36 -14.01 -15.64
CA LEU A 11 -6.12 -13.67 -14.44
C LEU A 11 -5.86 -12.24 -14.03
N LYS A 12 -6.92 -11.46 -13.80
CA LYS A 12 -6.84 -10.07 -13.38
C LYS A 12 -7.02 -9.92 -11.89
N SER A 13 -8.00 -10.61 -11.31
CA SER A 13 -8.25 -10.51 -9.86
C SER A 13 -8.89 -11.77 -9.30
N LYS A 14 -8.64 -11.98 -7.99
CA LYS A 14 -9.32 -12.98 -7.17
C LYS A 14 -9.81 -12.30 -5.92
N TYR A 15 -11.04 -12.58 -5.50
CA TYR A 15 -11.57 -11.97 -4.29
C TYR A 15 -12.65 -12.85 -3.68
N GLN A 16 -13.06 -12.48 -2.47
CA GLN A 16 -14.09 -13.19 -1.73
C GLN A 16 -15.15 -12.22 -1.23
N TYR A 17 -16.39 -12.69 -1.21
CA TYR A 17 -17.50 -11.97 -0.61
C TYR A 17 -18.04 -12.73 0.58
N GLU A 18 -18.51 -11.99 1.57
CA GLU A 18 -19.25 -12.54 2.69
C GLU A 18 -20.41 -11.58 2.99
N ASN A 19 -21.62 -12.09 2.99
CA ASN A 19 -22.83 -11.28 3.19
C ASN A 19 -22.93 -10.10 2.22
N GLY A 20 -22.53 -10.32 0.95
CA GLY A 20 -22.62 -9.30 -0.11
C GLY A 20 -21.52 -8.25 -0.07
N LYS A 21 -20.55 -8.37 0.82
CA LYS A 21 -19.44 -7.41 0.94
C LYS A 21 -18.11 -8.12 0.75
N LEU A 22 -17.12 -7.38 0.21
CA LEU A 22 -15.76 -7.90 0.11
C LEU A 22 -15.26 -8.27 1.51
N HIS A 23 -14.70 -9.46 1.64
CA HIS A 23 -14.21 -9.96 2.92
C HIS A 23 -13.04 -10.91 2.66
N GLY A 24 -11.90 -10.66 3.31
CA GLY A 24 -10.70 -11.45 3.13
C GLY A 24 -9.78 -10.87 2.09
N LEU A 25 -8.99 -11.73 1.46
CA LEU A 25 -7.92 -11.33 0.54
C LEU A 25 -8.46 -10.98 -0.85
N LEU A 26 -8.06 -9.83 -1.35
CA LEU A 26 -8.20 -9.45 -2.76
C LEU A 26 -6.81 -9.42 -3.38
N GLU A 27 -6.62 -10.18 -4.45
CA GLU A 27 -5.38 -10.17 -5.23
C GLU A 27 -5.67 -9.63 -6.61
N VAL A 28 -4.85 -8.69 -7.08
CA VAL A 28 -4.94 -8.11 -8.42
C VAL A 28 -3.62 -8.38 -9.13
N TYR A 29 -3.71 -8.77 -10.40
CA TYR A 29 -2.56 -9.17 -11.21
C TYR A 29 -2.41 -8.27 -12.43
N PHE A 30 -1.16 -8.01 -12.82
CA PHE A 30 -0.86 -7.40 -14.11
C PHE A 30 -1.20 -8.39 -15.23
N ASP A 31 -1.29 -7.88 -16.47
CA ASP A 31 -1.59 -8.70 -17.63
C ASP A 31 -0.46 -9.66 -18.02
N ASN A 32 0.74 -9.49 -17.43
CA ASN A 32 1.85 -10.41 -17.58
C ASN A 32 1.86 -11.54 -16.54
N GLY A 33 0.82 -11.59 -15.68
CA GLY A 33 0.69 -12.62 -14.64
C GLY A 33 1.35 -12.28 -13.33
N SER A 34 2.12 -11.20 -13.23
CA SER A 34 2.73 -10.83 -11.96
C SER A 34 1.72 -10.13 -11.05
N LEU A 35 1.93 -10.27 -9.73
CA LEU A 35 1.03 -9.71 -8.74
C LEU A 35 1.17 -8.18 -8.72
N GLU A 36 0.04 -7.46 -8.80
CA GLU A 36 -0.01 -6.01 -8.74
C GLU A 36 -0.27 -5.53 -7.31
N SER A 37 -1.22 -6.17 -6.62
CA SER A 37 -1.55 -5.79 -5.25
C SER A 37 -2.19 -6.93 -4.47
N LYS A 38 -2.02 -6.86 -3.15
CA LYS A 38 -2.73 -7.68 -2.18
C LYS A 38 -3.40 -6.75 -1.18
N ARG A 39 -4.68 -6.95 -0.96
CA ARG A 39 -5.46 -6.14 -0.02
C ARG A 39 -6.35 -7.04 0.81
N TYR A 40 -6.53 -6.66 2.06
CA TYR A 40 -7.45 -7.38 2.96
C TYR A 40 -8.64 -6.51 3.28
N TYR A 41 -9.81 -7.12 3.21
CA TYR A 41 -11.08 -6.46 3.49
C TYR A 41 -11.80 -7.14 4.62
N LYS A 42 -12.54 -6.35 5.39
CA LYS A 42 -13.45 -6.82 6.43
C LYS A 42 -14.75 -6.03 6.26
N ASP A 43 -15.84 -6.74 5.97
CA ASP A 43 -17.16 -6.13 5.78
C ASP A 43 -17.14 -4.96 4.78
N GLY A 44 -16.42 -5.13 3.68
CA GLY A 44 -16.34 -4.13 2.62
C GLY A 44 -15.31 -3.02 2.83
N GLU A 45 -14.65 -2.98 3.98
CA GLU A 45 -13.65 -1.96 4.29
C GLU A 45 -12.24 -2.55 4.30
N LEU A 46 -11.26 -1.77 3.84
CA LEU A 46 -9.86 -2.16 3.93
C LEU A 46 -9.48 -2.38 5.40
N HIS A 47 -8.86 -3.53 5.67
CA HIS A 47 -8.50 -3.91 7.04
C HIS A 47 -7.30 -4.84 7.01
N GLY A 48 -6.19 -4.43 7.64
CA GLY A 48 -4.96 -5.19 7.64
C GLY A 48 -3.95 -4.65 6.64
N SER A 49 -3.03 -5.49 6.20
CA SER A 49 -1.93 -5.04 5.35
C SER A 49 -2.35 -4.92 3.89
N ILE A 50 -1.74 -3.94 3.22
CA ILE A 50 -1.85 -3.74 1.78
C ILE A 50 -0.45 -3.70 1.21
N GLU A 51 -0.22 -4.47 0.16
CA GLU A 51 1.05 -4.47 -0.55
C GLU A 51 0.80 -4.24 -2.02
N THR A 52 1.63 -3.41 -2.65
CA THR A 52 1.60 -3.21 -4.10
C THR A 52 2.97 -3.52 -4.67
N PHE A 53 2.99 -3.90 -5.94
CA PHE A 53 4.21 -4.39 -6.59
C PHE A 53 4.41 -3.73 -7.95
N PHE A 54 5.66 -3.59 -8.35
CA PHE A 54 6.01 -3.22 -9.72
C PHE A 54 5.80 -4.41 -10.64
N ARG A 55 5.72 -4.17 -11.95
CA ARG A 55 5.53 -5.24 -12.94
C ARG A 55 6.64 -6.30 -12.90
N ASN A 56 7.83 -5.94 -12.44
CA ASN A 56 8.94 -6.87 -12.30
C ASN A 56 8.88 -7.72 -11.02
N GLY A 57 7.84 -7.56 -10.22
CA GLY A 57 7.64 -8.34 -8.99
C GLY A 57 8.21 -7.71 -7.73
N GLN A 58 8.95 -6.62 -7.84
CA GLN A 58 9.51 -5.96 -6.66
C GLN A 58 8.44 -5.20 -5.91
N LEU A 59 8.56 -5.16 -4.59
CA LEU A 59 7.62 -4.45 -3.72
C LEU A 59 7.65 -2.94 -4.01
N LYS A 60 6.49 -2.36 -4.25
CA LYS A 60 6.31 -0.94 -4.52
C LYS A 60 5.92 -0.17 -3.27
N SER A 61 4.99 -0.72 -2.49
CA SER A 61 4.52 -0.11 -1.26
C SER A 61 3.93 -1.14 -0.32
N LYS A 62 3.92 -0.82 0.97
CA LYS A 62 3.16 -1.57 1.95
C LYS A 62 2.68 -0.65 3.05
N GLY A 63 1.52 -0.97 3.59
CA GLY A 63 0.92 -0.20 4.66
C GLY A 63 -0.14 -1.01 5.37
N THR A 64 -0.72 -0.42 6.39
CA THR A 64 -1.75 -1.07 7.20
C THR A 64 -2.98 -0.18 7.25
N TYR A 65 -4.16 -0.82 7.18
CA TYR A 65 -5.44 -0.14 7.28
C TYR A 65 -6.25 -0.76 8.39
N GLN A 66 -7.06 0.05 9.04
CA GLN A 66 -8.01 -0.39 10.04
C GLN A 66 -9.31 0.37 9.81
N ASN A 67 -10.41 -0.38 9.61
CA ASN A 67 -11.74 0.19 9.36
C ASN A 67 -11.71 1.24 8.23
N GLY A 68 -11.01 0.91 7.13
CA GLY A 68 -10.93 1.77 5.95
C GLY A 68 -9.94 2.91 6.03
N LYS A 69 -9.27 3.10 7.16
CA LYS A 69 -8.34 4.21 7.37
C LYS A 69 -6.91 3.71 7.52
N LYS A 70 -5.97 4.41 6.89
CA LYS A 70 -4.55 4.12 7.05
C LYS A 70 -4.12 4.31 8.48
N CYS A 71 -3.36 3.38 9.03
CA CYS A 71 -2.83 3.46 10.39
C CYS A 71 -1.45 2.83 10.47
N GLY A 72 -0.61 3.34 11.37
CA GLY A 72 0.71 2.80 11.63
C GLY A 72 1.71 3.10 10.52
N PRO A 73 2.81 2.32 10.47
CA PRO A 73 3.88 2.55 9.51
C PRO A 73 3.46 2.20 8.09
N SER A 74 3.99 2.97 7.13
CA SER A 74 3.77 2.77 5.71
C SER A 74 5.06 3.06 4.98
N SER A 75 5.38 2.27 3.95
CA SER A 75 6.63 2.37 3.20
C SER A 75 6.35 2.38 1.71
N ARG A 76 7.16 3.12 0.97
CA ARG A 76 7.16 3.10 -0.49
C ARG A 76 8.59 2.89 -0.95
N TYR A 77 8.74 2.24 -2.11
CA TYR A 77 10.05 1.86 -2.63
C TYR A 77 10.25 2.38 -4.05
N HIS A 78 11.50 2.70 -4.38
CA HIS A 78 11.90 2.99 -5.75
C HIS A 78 11.96 1.68 -6.56
N PRO A 79 11.87 1.75 -7.90
CA PRO A 79 11.99 0.54 -8.72
C PRO A 79 13.28 -0.24 -8.53
N ASN A 80 14.36 0.41 -8.07
CA ASN A 80 15.64 -0.26 -7.80
C ASN A 80 15.70 -0.94 -6.43
N GLY A 81 14.60 -0.89 -5.65
CA GLY A 81 14.52 -1.55 -4.35
C GLY A 81 14.84 -0.68 -3.15
N TYR A 82 15.46 0.48 -3.34
CA TYR A 82 15.71 1.38 -2.22
C TYR A 82 14.42 1.99 -1.71
N THR A 83 14.37 2.27 -0.42
CA THR A 83 13.22 2.95 0.19
C THR A 83 13.07 4.34 -0.41
N LYS A 84 11.83 4.68 -0.78
CA LYS A 84 11.46 6.00 -1.29
C LYS A 84 10.91 6.88 -0.18
N SER A 85 10.03 6.33 0.64
CA SER A 85 9.45 7.06 1.77
C SER A 85 9.11 6.14 2.93
N LEU A 86 9.21 6.70 4.14
CA LEU A 86 8.73 6.07 5.36
C LEU A 86 7.75 7.05 6.00
N ASN A 87 6.55 6.56 6.30
CA ASN A 87 5.48 7.38 6.82
C ASN A 87 4.84 6.71 8.02
N HIS A 88 4.15 7.51 8.82
CA HIS A 88 3.34 7.02 9.93
C HIS A 88 1.97 7.67 9.85
N TYR A 89 0.93 6.86 10.07
CA TYR A 89 -0.44 7.33 9.99
C TYR A 89 -1.20 7.04 11.26
N LEU A 90 -2.11 7.96 11.60
CA LEU A 90 -3.08 7.80 12.68
C LEU A 90 -4.42 8.28 12.14
N ASP A 91 -5.42 7.40 12.16
CA ASP A 91 -6.76 7.71 11.67
C ASP A 91 -6.77 8.31 10.25
N GLY A 92 -5.93 7.77 9.37
CA GLY A 92 -5.87 8.18 7.97
C GLY A 92 -5.02 9.41 7.69
N GLN A 93 -4.44 10.03 8.72
CA GLN A 93 -3.63 11.25 8.58
C GLN A 93 -2.18 10.99 8.93
N LEU A 94 -1.26 11.68 8.24
CA LEU A 94 0.15 11.63 8.60
C LEU A 94 0.33 12.07 10.05
N HIS A 95 1.04 11.26 10.83
CA HIS A 95 1.26 11.52 12.25
C HIS A 95 2.59 10.91 12.66
N GLY A 96 3.55 11.75 13.06
CA GLY A 96 4.90 11.32 13.39
C GLY A 96 5.90 11.59 12.26
N PRO A 97 7.02 10.88 12.23
CA PRO A 97 8.06 11.11 11.22
C PRO A 97 7.60 10.77 9.81
N HIS A 98 7.99 11.60 8.86
CA HIS A 98 7.81 11.39 7.44
C HIS A 98 9.18 11.62 6.79
N ARG A 99 9.73 10.58 6.15
CA ARG A 99 11.07 10.62 5.57
C ARG A 99 11.02 10.28 4.10
N LEU A 100 11.83 11.02 3.31
CA LEU A 100 11.98 10.77 1.88
C LEU A 100 13.44 10.48 1.58
N PHE A 101 13.66 9.56 0.64
CA PHE A 101 14.98 9.13 0.20
C PHE A 101 15.05 9.20 -1.33
N ASN A 102 16.25 9.49 -1.85
CA ASN A 102 16.46 9.48 -3.29
C ASN A 102 16.73 8.06 -3.80
N THR A 103 16.99 7.92 -5.11
CA THR A 103 17.20 6.61 -5.73
C THR A 103 18.52 5.95 -5.36
N ARG A 104 19.38 6.66 -4.63
CA ARG A 104 20.65 6.12 -4.11
C ARG A 104 20.55 5.73 -2.64
N GLY A 105 19.35 5.84 -2.05
CA GLY A 105 19.12 5.50 -0.65
C GLY A 105 19.48 6.61 0.32
N GLU A 106 19.78 7.80 -0.17
CA GLU A 106 20.15 8.94 0.68
C GLU A 106 18.91 9.66 1.20
N LEU A 107 18.92 9.99 2.49
CA LEU A 107 17.84 10.75 3.11
C LEU A 107 17.86 12.19 2.61
N ILE A 108 16.73 12.66 2.05
CA ILE A 108 16.62 14.01 1.49
C ILE A 108 15.59 14.88 2.19
N TYR A 109 14.76 14.30 3.05
CA TYR A 109 13.74 15.06 3.77
C TYR A 109 13.29 14.32 5.02
N THR A 110 13.14 15.03 6.14
CA THR A 110 12.44 14.53 7.32
C THR A 110 11.55 15.65 7.87
N GLY A 111 10.27 15.35 7.98
CA GLY A 111 9.31 16.20 8.64
C GLY A 111 8.60 15.43 9.74
N VAL A 112 8.11 16.13 10.74
CA VAL A 112 7.29 15.53 11.79
C VAL A 112 5.90 16.11 11.68
N PHE A 113 4.91 15.21 11.54
CA PHE A 113 3.52 15.59 11.31
C PHE A 113 2.66 15.26 12.53
N ARG A 114 1.61 16.05 12.72
CA ARG A 114 0.57 15.79 13.71
C ARG A 114 -0.78 16.03 13.04
N SER A 115 -1.59 14.97 12.99
CA SER A 115 -2.93 15.01 12.41
C SER A 115 -2.95 15.64 11.01
N GLY A 116 -1.98 15.25 10.16
CA GLY A 116 -1.89 15.70 8.78
C GLY A 116 -1.15 17.00 8.56
N ASN A 117 -0.80 17.72 9.62
CA ASN A 117 -0.13 19.02 9.51
C ASN A 117 1.35 18.90 9.85
N LEU A 118 2.18 19.56 9.06
CA LEU A 118 3.61 19.62 9.33
C LEU A 118 3.85 20.40 10.63
N GLU A 119 4.43 19.73 11.62
CA GLU A 119 4.73 20.35 12.91
C GLU A 119 6.14 20.93 12.91
N ARG A 120 7.10 20.20 12.33
CA ARG A 120 8.46 20.71 12.16
C ARG A 120 9.18 19.93 11.07
N LYS A 121 10.10 20.63 10.41
CA LYS A 121 11.01 20.06 9.41
C LYS A 121 12.36 19.84 10.07
N VAL A 122 12.93 18.65 9.89
CA VAL A 122 14.24 18.32 10.50
C VAL A 122 15.35 18.39 9.47
N LEU A 123 15.02 18.04 8.20
CA LEU A 123 16.02 18.03 7.13
C LEU A 123 15.45 18.66 5.88
#